data_f886526a7d46c8d920b09d2b36693b2a
#
_entry.id   f886526a7d46c8d920b09d2b36693b2a
#
_cell.length_a   1.000
_cell.length_b   1.000
_cell.length_c   1.000
_cell.angle_alpha   90.00
_cell.angle_beta   90.00
_cell.angle_gamma   90.00
#
_symmetry.space_group_name_H-M   'P 1'
#
loop_
_entity.id
_entity.type
_entity.pdbx_description
1 polymer ?
#
loop_
_entity_poly.entity_id
_entity_poly.type
_entity_poly.pdbx_seq_one_letter_code
_entity_poly.pdbx_strand_id
1 'polypeptide(L)'
;MIDLSTVKELRALRLPGMARELESQLEDPQRYKALSFEERLALLVDAENVSRRKNTIQRRIHEARLSESQACVEAIEYYEDRELDQGLITKLATCAYIRDNHHVVLKGATGAGKSYIANALGVAACRQLYKVRYVRMPDLLNEYAVAKSLNTQNKVKKAYARFDLLIIDEWLLRPLPESDAYDLLELIDACSRKGALILCTQYDVDDWYYRIDCDRAEDEGSAVAEGILDRIINNKYSIEVKGRISMRKRHAFSDEGNGVNDNG
;
A
#
# COMPACT_ATOMS: atom_id res chain seq x y z
N MET A 1 45.44 9.72 16.82
CA MET A 1 44.22 10.57 16.97
C MET A 1 43.41 10.36 15.71
N ILE A 2 42.21 9.76 15.84
CA ILE A 2 41.33 9.53 14.68
C ILE A 2 40.92 10.90 14.16
N ASP A 3 41.19 11.22 12.89
CA ASP A 3 40.75 12.45 12.28
C ASP A 3 39.26 12.42 12.00
N LEU A 4 38.50 12.92 12.95
CA LEU A 4 37.02 13.02 12.86
C LEU A 4 36.58 14.17 11.93
N SER A 5 37.50 14.90 11.31
CA SER A 5 37.16 16.05 10.44
C SER A 5 36.43 15.57 9.18
N THR A 6 36.94 14.54 8.49
CA THR A 6 36.31 13.95 7.30
C THR A 6 34.94 13.34 7.60
N VAL A 7 34.77 12.70 8.78
CA VAL A 7 33.46 12.19 9.20
C VAL A 7 32.45 13.32 9.38
N LYS A 8 32.87 14.45 9.97
CA LYS A 8 32.01 15.64 10.11
C LYS A 8 31.65 16.25 8.76
N GLU A 9 32.61 16.31 7.85
CA GLU A 9 32.37 16.79 6.48
C GLU A 9 31.39 15.91 5.71
N LEU A 10 31.53 14.57 5.78
CA LEU A 10 30.57 13.64 5.18
C LEU A 10 29.15 13.84 5.72
N ARG A 11 29.02 14.09 7.03
CA ARG A 11 27.71 14.40 7.62
C ARG A 11 27.17 15.74 7.13
N ALA A 12 28.01 16.77 7.00
CA ALA A 12 27.63 18.08 6.46
C ALA A 12 27.19 17.98 4.99
N LEU A 13 27.84 17.12 4.20
CA LEU A 13 27.47 16.78 2.82
C LEU A 13 26.23 15.88 2.71
N ARG A 14 25.56 15.54 3.84
CA ARG A 14 24.38 14.65 3.89
C ARG A 14 24.68 13.22 3.40
N LEU A 15 25.85 12.69 3.76
CA LEU A 15 26.30 11.33 3.50
C LEU A 15 26.45 10.52 4.80
N PRO A 16 25.34 10.34 5.57
CA PRO A 16 25.42 9.74 6.91
C PRO A 16 25.78 8.24 6.89
N GLY A 17 25.51 7.53 5.79
CA GLY A 17 25.91 6.14 5.60
C GLY A 17 27.41 6.01 5.47
N MET A 18 28.03 6.80 4.60
CA MET A 18 29.48 6.87 4.45
C MET A 18 30.17 7.29 5.74
N ALA A 19 29.62 8.27 6.44
CA ALA A 19 30.19 8.76 7.70
C ALA A 19 30.26 7.66 8.75
N ARG A 20 29.18 6.87 8.93
CA ARG A 20 29.15 5.73 9.89
C ARG A 20 30.11 4.62 9.50
N GLU A 21 30.16 4.27 8.22
CA GLU A 21 31.08 3.23 7.76
C GLU A 21 32.54 3.68 7.91
N LEU A 22 32.86 4.98 7.64
CA LEU A 22 34.19 5.52 7.87
C LEU A 22 34.56 5.48 9.36
N GLU A 23 33.65 5.85 10.27
CA GLU A 23 33.84 5.71 11.72
C GLU A 23 34.17 4.27 12.09
N SER A 24 33.40 3.30 11.61
CA SER A 24 33.65 1.86 11.86
C SER A 24 35.02 1.43 11.37
N GLN A 25 35.48 1.87 10.20
CA GLN A 25 36.80 1.57 9.66
C GLN A 25 37.94 2.20 10.48
N LEU A 26 37.69 3.37 11.07
CA LEU A 26 38.66 4.08 11.91
C LEU A 26 38.70 3.51 13.33
N GLU A 27 37.59 3.01 13.87
CA GLU A 27 37.51 2.39 15.20
C GLU A 27 38.18 1.02 15.26
N ASP A 28 38.01 0.22 14.19
CA ASP A 28 38.62 -1.14 14.10
C ASP A 28 39.46 -1.29 12.80
N PRO A 29 40.66 -0.67 12.71
CA PRO A 29 41.51 -0.78 11.54
C PRO A 29 41.98 -2.22 11.22
N GLN A 30 42.07 -3.09 12.23
CA GLN A 30 42.52 -4.46 12.04
C GLN A 30 41.56 -5.28 11.20
N ARG A 31 40.27 -5.05 11.37
CA ARG A 31 39.19 -5.71 10.61
C ARG A 31 39.30 -5.43 9.10
N TYR A 32 39.77 -4.24 8.73
CA TYR A 32 39.84 -3.79 7.35
C TYR A 32 41.27 -3.86 6.76
N LYS A 33 42.25 -4.37 7.51
CA LYS A 33 43.67 -4.38 7.11
C LYS A 33 43.95 -5.17 5.83
N ALA A 34 43.16 -6.22 5.56
CA ALA A 34 43.31 -7.06 4.37
C ALA A 34 42.65 -6.43 3.10
N LEU A 35 41.86 -5.37 3.25
CA LEU A 35 41.17 -4.73 2.15
C LEU A 35 42.00 -3.62 1.55
N SER A 36 42.01 -3.52 0.22
CA SER A 36 42.57 -2.42 -0.54
C SER A 36 41.82 -1.11 -0.27
N PHE A 37 42.39 0.01 -0.67
CA PHE A 37 41.71 1.30 -0.59
C PHE A 37 40.38 1.29 -1.40
N GLU A 38 40.37 0.70 -2.59
CA GLU A 38 39.21 0.63 -3.45
C GLU A 38 38.07 -0.18 -2.81
N GLU A 39 38.40 -1.33 -2.21
CA GLU A 39 37.42 -2.15 -1.49
C GLU A 39 36.81 -1.42 -0.28
N ARG A 40 37.63 -0.70 0.47
CA ARG A 40 37.18 0.12 1.60
C ARG A 40 36.30 1.29 1.14
N LEU A 41 36.64 1.93 0.02
CA LEU A 41 35.82 2.98 -0.56
C LEU A 41 34.49 2.43 -1.06
N ALA A 42 34.48 1.24 -1.68
CA ALA A 42 33.24 0.57 -2.09
C ALA A 42 32.31 0.33 -0.92
N LEU A 43 32.82 -0.12 0.24
CA LEU A 43 32.02 -0.27 1.45
C LEU A 43 31.36 1.02 1.91
N LEU A 44 32.08 2.17 1.83
CA LEU A 44 31.52 3.48 2.16
C LEU A 44 30.35 3.82 1.23
N VAL A 45 30.52 3.63 -0.08
CA VAL A 45 29.51 3.91 -1.08
C VAL A 45 28.27 3.01 -0.90
N ASP A 46 28.48 1.74 -0.62
CA ASP A 46 27.41 0.78 -0.38
C ASP A 46 26.61 1.13 0.89
N ALA A 47 27.31 1.51 1.97
CA ALA A 47 26.66 1.94 3.21
C ALA A 47 25.77 3.18 2.99
N GLU A 48 26.18 4.14 2.15
CA GLU A 48 25.37 5.28 1.80
C GLU A 48 24.14 4.89 0.95
N ASN A 49 24.33 4.03 -0.06
CA ASN A 49 23.26 3.54 -0.90
C ASN A 49 22.19 2.81 -0.08
N VAL A 50 22.60 1.92 0.83
CA VAL A 50 21.69 1.22 1.74
C VAL A 50 20.95 2.21 2.65
N SER A 51 21.66 3.19 3.22
CA SER A 51 21.06 4.22 4.06
C SER A 51 20.02 5.06 3.30
N ARG A 52 20.35 5.51 2.10
CA ARG A 52 19.43 6.30 1.24
C ARG A 52 18.20 5.47 0.84
N ARG A 53 18.41 4.22 0.44
CA ARG A 53 17.31 3.31 0.10
C ARG A 53 16.39 3.10 1.29
N LYS A 54 16.93 2.83 2.48
CA LYS A 54 16.15 2.67 3.72
C LYS A 54 15.31 3.92 4.02
N ASN A 55 15.94 5.10 3.97
CA ASN A 55 15.25 6.36 4.24
C ASN A 55 14.14 6.64 3.18
N THR A 56 14.39 6.30 1.92
CA THR A 56 13.39 6.44 0.87
C THR A 56 12.19 5.52 1.10
N ILE A 57 12.42 4.26 1.48
CA ILE A 57 11.36 3.30 1.80
C ILE A 57 10.53 3.81 2.98
N GLN A 58 11.17 4.26 4.07
CA GLN A 58 10.48 4.80 5.24
C GLN A 58 9.59 6.00 4.87
N ARG A 59 10.13 6.91 4.06
CA ARG A 59 9.36 8.05 3.55
C ARG A 59 8.17 7.60 2.71
N ARG A 60 8.33 6.61 1.80
CA ARG A 60 7.24 6.07 0.98
C ARG A 60 6.12 5.48 1.83
N ILE A 61 6.48 4.68 2.86
CA ILE A 61 5.50 4.09 3.79
C ILE A 61 4.73 5.20 4.53
N HIS A 62 5.43 6.23 5.00
CA HIS A 62 4.79 7.35 5.68
C HIS A 62 3.85 8.14 4.76
N GLU A 63 4.30 8.45 3.53
CA GLU A 63 3.51 9.18 2.52
C GLU A 63 2.29 8.38 2.03
N ALA A 64 2.37 7.06 2.07
CA ALA A 64 1.29 6.16 1.64
C ALA A 64 0.04 6.26 2.53
N ARG A 65 0.17 6.71 3.77
CA ARG A 65 -0.93 6.81 4.76
C ARG A 65 -1.68 5.48 4.94
N LEU A 66 -0.94 4.38 4.96
CA LEU A 66 -1.49 3.06 5.20
C LEU A 66 -2.15 3.02 6.58
N SER A 67 -3.33 2.40 6.70
CA SER A 67 -4.01 2.23 8.00
C SER A 67 -3.22 1.29 8.94
N GLU A 68 -2.46 0.35 8.35
CA GLU A 68 -1.57 -0.58 9.04
C GLU A 68 -0.19 -0.56 8.39
N SER A 69 0.63 0.42 8.75
CA SER A 69 1.95 0.65 8.14
C SER A 69 2.99 -0.44 8.47
N GLN A 70 2.71 -1.28 9.47
CA GLN A 70 3.54 -2.42 9.87
C GLN A 70 3.08 -3.75 9.21
N ALA A 71 1.99 -3.74 8.44
CA ALA A 71 1.53 -4.93 7.76
C ALA A 71 2.61 -5.48 6.83
N CYS A 72 2.77 -6.80 6.81
CA CYS A 72 3.70 -7.44 5.90
C CYS A 72 3.10 -8.73 5.33
N VAL A 73 3.53 -9.08 4.13
CA VAL A 73 3.01 -10.24 3.40
C VAL A 73 3.34 -11.54 4.14
N GLU A 74 4.51 -11.58 4.78
CA GLU A 74 5.01 -12.73 5.54
C GLU A 74 4.20 -13.03 6.80
N ALA A 75 3.46 -12.04 7.33
CA ALA A 75 2.60 -12.18 8.50
C ALA A 75 1.13 -12.41 8.15
N ILE A 76 0.80 -12.62 6.86
CA ILE A 76 -0.56 -13.00 6.46
C ILE A 76 -0.82 -14.43 6.93
N GLU A 77 -1.89 -14.61 7.69
CA GLU A 77 -2.28 -15.92 8.23
C GLU A 77 -3.18 -16.67 7.24
N TYR A 78 -2.78 -17.89 6.91
CA TYR A 78 -3.45 -18.77 5.93
C TYR A 78 -4.21 -19.89 6.63
N TYR A 79 -5.22 -19.55 7.44
CA TYR A 79 -6.12 -20.55 8.02
C TYR A 79 -6.98 -21.21 6.92
N GLU A 80 -7.31 -22.49 7.07
CA GLU A 80 -8.09 -23.27 6.08
C GLU A 80 -9.42 -22.60 5.74
N ASP A 81 -10.12 -22.03 6.74
CA ASP A 81 -11.41 -21.38 6.55
C ASP A 81 -11.33 -20.04 5.79
N ARG A 82 -10.13 -19.53 5.57
CA ARG A 82 -9.92 -18.30 4.78
C ARG A 82 -9.80 -18.57 3.29
N GLU A 83 -9.46 -19.77 2.90
CA GLU A 83 -9.29 -20.19 1.50
C GLU A 83 -8.40 -19.22 0.68
N LEU A 84 -7.38 -18.64 1.32
CA LEU A 84 -6.49 -17.69 0.65
C LEU A 84 -5.46 -18.41 -0.20
N ASP A 85 -5.35 -18.01 -1.46
CA ASP A 85 -4.29 -18.48 -2.35
C ASP A 85 -2.96 -17.78 -2.02
N GLN A 86 -2.11 -18.49 -1.27
CA GLN A 86 -0.77 -18.01 -0.91
C GLN A 86 0.12 -17.77 -2.14
N GLY A 87 -0.02 -18.59 -3.17
CA GLY A 87 0.75 -18.43 -4.41
C GLY A 87 0.40 -17.13 -5.12
N LEU A 88 -0.90 -16.81 -5.21
CA LEU A 88 -1.36 -15.54 -5.79
C LEU A 88 -0.89 -14.34 -4.96
N ILE A 89 -1.01 -14.39 -3.63
CA ILE A 89 -0.53 -13.29 -2.76
C ILE A 89 0.97 -13.10 -2.91
N THR A 90 1.76 -14.17 -2.93
CA THR A 90 3.21 -14.11 -3.16
C THR A 90 3.54 -13.51 -4.53
N LYS A 91 2.80 -13.90 -5.57
CA LYS A 91 2.93 -13.31 -6.91
C LYS A 91 2.64 -11.80 -6.89
N LEU A 92 1.58 -11.37 -6.22
CA LEU A 92 1.26 -9.94 -6.11
C LEU A 92 2.31 -9.17 -5.29
N ALA A 93 2.93 -9.78 -4.28
CA ALA A 93 4.01 -9.16 -3.51
C ALA A 93 5.26 -8.82 -4.36
N THR A 94 5.42 -9.43 -5.55
CA THR A 94 6.46 -9.03 -6.53
C THR A 94 6.18 -7.67 -7.19
N CYS A 95 4.97 -7.11 -7.00
CA CYS A 95 4.53 -5.84 -7.58
C CYS A 95 4.54 -5.78 -9.12
N ALA A 96 4.66 -6.91 -9.82
CA ALA A 96 4.62 -6.95 -11.29
C ALA A 96 3.28 -6.40 -11.84
N TYR A 97 2.18 -6.65 -11.12
CA TYR A 97 0.85 -6.15 -11.46
C TYR A 97 0.78 -4.62 -11.55
N ILE A 98 1.59 -3.89 -10.76
CA ILE A 98 1.64 -2.42 -10.81
C ILE A 98 2.24 -1.95 -12.12
N ARG A 99 3.36 -2.57 -12.54
CA ARG A 99 4.03 -2.26 -13.81
C ARG A 99 3.14 -2.57 -15.01
N ASP A 100 2.36 -3.64 -14.91
CA ASP A 100 1.51 -4.13 -15.99
C ASP A 100 0.10 -3.47 -15.96
N ASN A 101 -0.12 -2.48 -15.07
CA ASN A 101 -1.39 -1.77 -14.84
C ASN A 101 -2.58 -2.71 -14.59
N HIS A 102 -2.35 -3.81 -13.87
CA HIS A 102 -3.42 -4.70 -13.44
C HIS A 102 -3.92 -4.28 -12.05
N HIS A 103 -5.21 -4.43 -11.84
CA HIS A 103 -5.87 -4.09 -10.59
C HIS A 103 -6.00 -5.32 -9.69
N VAL A 104 -6.30 -5.10 -8.41
CA VAL A 104 -6.56 -6.18 -7.43
C VAL A 104 -7.88 -5.89 -6.73
N VAL A 105 -8.77 -6.85 -6.72
CA VAL A 105 -10.03 -6.79 -5.96
C VAL A 105 -9.95 -7.78 -4.81
N LEU A 106 -10.06 -7.27 -3.58
CA LEU A 106 -10.15 -8.04 -2.35
C LEU A 106 -11.60 -8.05 -1.89
N LYS A 107 -12.30 -9.17 -2.09
CA LYS A 107 -13.69 -9.35 -1.66
C LYS A 107 -13.77 -10.17 -0.38
N GLY A 108 -14.70 -9.87 0.51
CA GLY A 108 -14.97 -10.67 1.70
C GLY A 108 -15.72 -9.89 2.77
N ALA A 109 -16.18 -10.59 3.81
CA ALA A 109 -16.93 -10.00 4.91
C ALA A 109 -16.11 -8.97 5.72
N THR A 110 -16.79 -8.13 6.51
CA THR A 110 -16.14 -7.25 7.47
C THR A 110 -15.32 -8.07 8.47
N GLY A 111 -14.07 -7.64 8.72
CA GLY A 111 -13.16 -8.34 9.64
C GLY A 111 -12.45 -9.55 9.04
N ALA A 112 -12.66 -9.91 7.75
CA ALA A 112 -11.96 -11.03 7.10
C ALA A 112 -10.45 -10.76 6.86
N GLY A 113 -9.98 -9.52 7.06
CA GLY A 113 -8.56 -9.16 6.89
C GLY A 113 -8.20 -8.59 5.52
N LYS A 114 -9.19 -8.14 4.72
CA LYS A 114 -8.96 -7.49 3.42
C LYS A 114 -8.02 -6.28 3.51
N SER A 115 -8.32 -5.37 4.45
CA SER A 115 -7.52 -4.15 4.65
C SER A 115 -6.08 -4.48 5.04
N TYR A 116 -5.87 -5.50 5.89
CA TYR A 116 -4.53 -5.97 6.23
C TYR A 116 -3.76 -6.45 5.00
N ILE A 117 -4.37 -7.30 4.16
CA ILE A 117 -3.76 -7.80 2.91
C ILE A 117 -3.43 -6.63 1.98
N ALA A 118 -4.37 -5.68 1.80
CA ALA A 118 -4.14 -4.49 0.98
C ALA A 118 -2.98 -3.64 1.49
N ASN A 119 -2.89 -3.41 2.82
CA ASN A 119 -1.79 -2.69 3.44
C ASN A 119 -0.46 -3.44 3.29
N ALA A 120 -0.44 -4.77 3.47
CA ALA A 120 0.75 -5.60 3.29
C ALA A 120 1.30 -5.51 1.85
N LEU A 121 0.42 -5.58 0.85
CA LEU A 121 0.80 -5.35 -0.55
C LEU A 121 1.27 -3.91 -0.80
N GLY A 122 0.65 -2.93 -0.13
CA GLY A 122 1.07 -1.53 -0.15
C GLY A 122 2.48 -1.32 0.42
N VAL A 123 2.79 -1.96 1.56
CA VAL A 123 4.15 -1.94 2.14
C VAL A 123 5.15 -2.61 1.20
N ALA A 124 4.79 -3.77 0.60
CA ALA A 124 5.65 -4.44 -0.39
C ALA A 124 5.97 -3.52 -1.58
N ALA A 125 4.97 -2.79 -2.09
CA ALA A 125 5.16 -1.81 -3.16
C ALA A 125 6.06 -0.63 -2.72
N CYS A 126 5.89 -0.10 -1.50
CA CYS A 126 6.77 0.94 -0.96
C CYS A 126 8.23 0.47 -0.84
N ARG A 127 8.46 -0.80 -0.46
CA ARG A 127 9.80 -1.42 -0.40
C ARG A 127 10.47 -1.53 -1.77
N GLN A 128 9.66 -1.57 -2.84
CA GLN A 128 10.11 -1.51 -4.24
C GLN A 128 10.11 -0.08 -4.80
N LEU A 129 9.96 0.92 -3.93
CA LEU A 129 10.03 2.36 -4.22
C LEU A 129 8.85 2.92 -5.01
N TYR A 130 7.76 2.17 -5.19
CA TYR A 130 6.53 2.69 -5.77
C TYR A 130 5.91 3.78 -4.88
N LYS A 131 5.18 4.69 -5.48
CA LYS A 131 4.35 5.70 -4.80
C LYS A 131 3.01 5.09 -4.52
N VAL A 132 2.73 4.84 -3.25
CA VAL A 132 1.48 4.23 -2.80
C VAL A 132 0.62 5.26 -2.08
N ARG A 133 -0.68 5.13 -2.20
CA ARG A 133 -1.67 5.87 -1.41
C ARG A 133 -2.77 4.93 -0.96
N TYR A 134 -3.08 4.97 0.32
CA TYR A 134 -4.27 4.35 0.90
C TYR A 134 -5.28 5.43 1.23
N VAL A 135 -6.56 5.16 0.96
CA VAL A 135 -7.68 6.02 1.30
C VAL A 135 -8.94 5.16 1.46
N ARG A 136 -9.83 5.55 2.36
CA ARG A 136 -11.18 4.97 2.39
C ARG A 136 -12.05 5.68 1.37
N MET A 137 -12.92 4.96 0.69
CA MET A 137 -13.77 5.53 -0.34
C MET A 137 -14.61 6.72 0.14
N PRO A 138 -15.25 6.69 1.34
CA PRO A 138 -15.97 7.87 1.85
C PRO A 138 -15.08 9.11 2.01
N ASP A 139 -13.83 8.92 2.47
CA ASP A 139 -12.89 10.03 2.67
C ASP A 139 -12.44 10.61 1.33
N LEU A 140 -12.22 9.76 0.32
CA LEU A 140 -11.89 10.17 -1.04
C LEU A 140 -12.99 11.02 -1.68
N LEU A 141 -14.24 10.57 -1.57
CA LEU A 141 -15.39 11.30 -2.11
C LEU A 141 -15.61 12.64 -1.38
N ASN A 142 -15.46 12.67 -0.05
CA ASN A 142 -15.54 13.89 0.73
C ASN A 142 -14.43 14.89 0.33
N GLU A 143 -13.18 14.43 0.18
CA GLU A 143 -12.06 15.28 -0.28
C GLU A 143 -12.37 15.88 -1.66
N TYR A 144 -12.91 15.06 -2.57
CA TYR A 144 -13.26 15.52 -3.91
C TYR A 144 -14.44 16.49 -3.92
N ALA A 145 -15.49 16.25 -3.13
CA ALA A 145 -16.64 17.13 -3.00
C ALA A 145 -16.24 18.51 -2.43
N VAL A 146 -15.40 18.56 -1.40
CA VAL A 146 -14.84 19.81 -0.87
C VAL A 146 -14.01 20.52 -1.94
N ALA A 147 -13.17 19.79 -2.66
CA ALA A 147 -12.37 20.38 -3.75
C ALA A 147 -13.24 20.93 -4.90
N LYS A 148 -14.38 20.28 -5.18
CA LYS A 148 -15.35 20.72 -6.20
C LYS A 148 -16.02 22.04 -5.78
N SER A 149 -16.42 22.17 -4.51
CA SER A 149 -16.99 23.42 -3.99
C SER A 149 -16.00 24.61 -4.03
N LEU A 150 -14.68 24.31 -3.99
CA LEU A 150 -13.60 25.28 -4.08
C LEU A 150 -13.03 25.45 -5.51
N ASN A 151 -13.62 24.81 -6.53
CA ASN A 151 -13.11 24.74 -7.90
C ASN A 151 -11.65 24.23 -8.00
N THR A 152 -11.25 23.32 -7.11
CA THR A 152 -9.89 22.75 -7.06
C THR A 152 -9.85 21.24 -7.33
N GLN A 153 -10.95 20.61 -7.76
CA GLN A 153 -11.07 19.16 -8.01
C GLN A 153 -9.99 18.62 -8.97
N ASN A 154 -9.57 19.43 -9.95
CA ASN A 154 -8.48 19.04 -10.85
C ASN A 154 -7.12 18.89 -10.14
N LYS A 155 -6.90 19.60 -9.02
CA LYS A 155 -5.68 19.44 -8.21
C LYS A 155 -5.72 18.11 -7.47
N VAL A 156 -6.86 17.74 -6.89
CA VAL A 156 -7.08 16.46 -6.20
C VAL A 156 -6.92 15.31 -7.19
N LYS A 157 -7.60 15.35 -8.33
CA LYS A 157 -7.48 14.36 -9.40
C LYS A 157 -6.02 14.15 -9.83
N LYS A 158 -5.28 15.23 -10.11
CA LYS A 158 -3.85 15.15 -10.46
C LYS A 158 -2.98 14.64 -9.32
N ALA A 159 -3.34 14.90 -8.07
CA ALA A 159 -2.60 14.40 -6.91
C ALA A 159 -2.74 12.88 -6.79
N TYR A 160 -3.96 12.34 -6.94
CA TYR A 160 -4.19 10.90 -6.91
C TYR A 160 -3.60 10.18 -8.13
N ALA A 161 -3.66 10.77 -9.30
CA ALA A 161 -3.09 10.20 -10.54
C ALA A 161 -1.54 10.11 -10.55
N ARG A 162 -0.85 10.61 -9.51
CA ARG A 162 0.62 10.50 -9.36
C ARG A 162 1.07 9.23 -8.66
N PHE A 163 0.15 8.51 -8.03
CA PHE A 163 0.47 7.28 -7.33
C PHE A 163 0.57 6.12 -8.32
N ASP A 164 1.58 5.27 -8.12
CA ASP A 164 1.75 4.05 -8.90
C ASP A 164 0.76 2.96 -8.43
N LEU A 165 0.34 3.05 -7.16
CA LEU A 165 -0.65 2.18 -6.54
C LEU A 165 -1.59 3.00 -5.66
N LEU A 166 -2.90 2.93 -5.95
CA LEU A 166 -3.95 3.49 -5.12
C LEU A 166 -4.76 2.36 -4.47
N ILE A 167 -4.80 2.35 -3.14
CA ILE A 167 -5.59 1.41 -2.35
C ILE A 167 -6.84 2.15 -1.90
N ILE A 168 -8.01 1.67 -2.33
CA ILE A 168 -9.30 2.22 -1.94
C ILE A 168 -10.01 1.18 -1.08
N ASP A 169 -10.11 1.46 0.20
CA ASP A 169 -10.82 0.61 1.16
C ASP A 169 -12.30 1.03 1.27
N GLU A 170 -13.14 0.12 1.76
CA GLU A 170 -14.59 0.30 1.84
C GLU A 170 -15.24 0.62 0.48
N TRP A 171 -14.70 0.01 -0.59
CA TRP A 171 -15.20 0.18 -1.95
C TRP A 171 -16.67 -0.16 -2.04
N LEU A 172 -17.48 0.83 -2.46
CA LEU A 172 -18.93 0.75 -2.62
C LEU A 172 -19.67 0.27 -1.37
N LEU A 173 -19.16 0.54 -0.15
CA LEU A 173 -19.84 0.19 1.09
C LEU A 173 -21.23 0.86 1.18
N ARG A 174 -21.36 2.06 0.66
CA ARG A 174 -22.64 2.73 0.42
C ARG A 174 -22.90 2.85 -1.08
N PRO A 175 -24.16 2.70 -1.52
CA PRO A 175 -24.54 3.04 -2.90
C PRO A 175 -24.20 4.50 -3.19
N LEU A 176 -23.89 4.80 -4.44
CA LEU A 176 -23.50 6.13 -4.90
C LEU A 176 -24.63 6.77 -5.70
N PRO A 177 -25.04 8.00 -5.37
CA PRO A 177 -25.87 8.80 -6.23
C PRO A 177 -25.14 9.17 -7.53
N GLU A 178 -25.88 9.58 -8.55
CA GLU A 178 -25.36 9.90 -9.87
C GLU A 178 -24.17 10.89 -9.82
N SER A 179 -24.29 11.95 -9.01
CA SER A 179 -23.23 12.97 -8.89
C SER A 179 -21.90 12.40 -8.40
N ASP A 180 -21.95 11.51 -7.39
CA ASP A 180 -20.76 10.89 -6.80
C ASP A 180 -20.20 9.82 -7.74
N ALA A 181 -21.05 9.14 -8.51
CA ALA A 181 -20.65 8.17 -9.51
C ALA A 181 -19.85 8.84 -10.65
N TYR A 182 -20.26 10.00 -11.14
CA TYR A 182 -19.49 10.77 -12.12
C TYR A 182 -18.15 11.23 -11.57
N ASP A 183 -18.13 11.75 -10.34
CA ASP A 183 -16.90 12.18 -9.68
C ASP A 183 -15.91 11.01 -9.50
N LEU A 184 -16.44 9.83 -9.15
CA LEU A 184 -15.65 8.60 -9.04
C LEU A 184 -15.12 8.15 -10.41
N LEU A 185 -15.94 8.19 -11.47
CA LEU A 185 -15.50 7.84 -12.83
C LEU A 185 -14.30 8.69 -13.25
N GLU A 186 -14.33 9.99 -13.04
CA GLU A 186 -13.22 10.88 -13.36
C GLU A 186 -11.93 10.56 -12.58
N LEU A 187 -12.07 10.21 -11.29
CA LEU A 187 -10.96 9.82 -10.45
C LEU A 187 -10.35 8.49 -10.91
N ILE A 188 -11.18 7.47 -11.12
CA ILE A 188 -10.75 6.15 -11.57
C ILE A 188 -10.09 6.24 -12.94
N ASP A 189 -10.68 6.98 -13.89
CA ASP A 189 -10.07 7.19 -15.21
C ASP A 189 -8.67 7.82 -15.12
N ALA A 190 -8.50 8.81 -14.27
CA ALA A 190 -7.21 9.46 -14.09
C ALA A 190 -6.17 8.55 -13.43
N CYS A 191 -6.57 7.69 -12.47
CA CYS A 191 -5.66 6.83 -11.71
C CYS A 191 -5.30 5.55 -12.46
N SER A 192 -6.27 4.91 -13.15
CA SER A 192 -6.07 3.64 -13.85
C SER A 192 -5.23 3.73 -15.11
N ARG A 193 -5.05 4.92 -15.68
CA ARG A 193 -4.24 5.12 -16.91
C ARG A 193 -2.75 4.79 -16.73
N LYS A 194 -2.20 4.94 -15.52
CA LYS A 194 -0.75 4.82 -15.23
C LYS A 194 -0.43 4.06 -13.96
N GLY A 195 -1.44 3.69 -13.19
CA GLY A 195 -1.28 3.05 -11.91
C GLY A 195 -2.24 1.89 -11.70
N ALA A 196 -1.90 1.03 -10.76
CA ALA A 196 -2.76 -0.05 -10.32
C ALA A 196 -3.69 0.41 -9.19
N LEU A 197 -4.83 -0.27 -9.07
CA LEU A 197 -5.77 -0.09 -7.97
C LEU A 197 -5.84 -1.37 -7.14
N ILE A 198 -5.95 -1.23 -5.81
CA ILE A 198 -6.43 -2.30 -4.92
C ILE A 198 -7.74 -1.83 -4.33
N LEU A 199 -8.80 -2.60 -4.53
CA LEU A 199 -10.15 -2.29 -4.08
C LEU A 199 -10.58 -3.31 -3.03
N CYS A 200 -10.90 -2.85 -1.80
CA CYS A 200 -11.41 -3.72 -0.74
C CYS A 200 -12.92 -3.57 -0.64
N THR A 201 -13.66 -4.63 -0.90
CA THR A 201 -15.13 -4.63 -0.97
C THR A 201 -15.76 -5.79 -0.22
N GLN A 202 -17.05 -5.68 0.08
CA GLN A 202 -17.88 -6.77 0.60
C GLN A 202 -18.80 -7.35 -0.48
N TYR A 203 -18.89 -6.70 -1.61
CA TYR A 203 -19.87 -7.00 -2.67
C TYR A 203 -19.21 -7.69 -3.85
N ASP A 204 -19.98 -8.53 -4.53
CA ASP A 204 -19.58 -9.08 -5.81
C ASP A 204 -19.50 -7.98 -6.87
N VAL A 205 -18.69 -8.22 -7.89
CA VAL A 205 -18.52 -7.27 -8.98
C VAL A 205 -19.84 -7.01 -9.73
N ASP A 206 -20.69 -8.02 -9.80
CA ASP A 206 -22.01 -7.93 -10.42
C ASP A 206 -22.94 -6.97 -9.64
N ASP A 207 -22.78 -6.92 -8.30
CA ASP A 207 -23.51 -5.98 -7.45
C ASP A 207 -23.03 -4.53 -7.63
N TRP A 208 -21.80 -4.32 -8.11
CA TRP A 208 -21.25 -2.97 -8.24
C TRP A 208 -22.05 -2.11 -9.21
N TYR A 209 -22.58 -2.71 -10.25
CA TYR A 209 -23.39 -2.02 -11.25
C TYR A 209 -24.59 -1.29 -10.61
N TYR A 210 -25.29 -1.98 -9.71
CA TYR A 210 -26.47 -1.44 -9.02
C TYR A 210 -26.12 -0.53 -7.84
N ARG A 211 -24.88 -0.55 -7.39
CA ARG A 211 -24.40 0.30 -6.31
C ARG A 211 -23.78 1.60 -6.80
N ILE A 212 -23.39 1.64 -8.06
CA ILE A 212 -22.92 2.85 -8.75
C ILE A 212 -24.14 3.45 -9.45
N ASP A 213 -24.39 4.78 -9.24
CA ASP A 213 -25.53 5.48 -9.86
C ASP A 213 -26.88 4.88 -9.40
N CYS A 214 -27.04 4.74 -8.09
CA CYS A 214 -28.19 4.05 -7.49
C CYS A 214 -29.53 4.81 -7.58
N ASP A 215 -29.53 6.07 -8.05
CA ASP A 215 -30.75 6.88 -8.22
C ASP A 215 -31.46 6.58 -9.54
N ARG A 216 -30.87 5.76 -10.40
CA ARG A 216 -31.41 5.39 -11.71
C ARG A 216 -32.42 4.24 -11.59
N ALA A 217 -33.39 4.20 -12.49
CA ALA A 217 -34.34 3.11 -12.56
C ALA A 217 -33.65 1.80 -13.01
N GLU A 218 -34.12 0.64 -12.51
CA GLU A 218 -33.50 -0.66 -12.77
C GLU A 218 -33.45 -1.06 -14.26
N ASP A 219 -34.37 -0.52 -15.07
CA ASP A 219 -34.47 -0.73 -16.51
C ASP A 219 -33.64 0.24 -17.36
N GLU A 220 -33.04 1.26 -16.74
CA GLU A 220 -32.16 2.21 -17.40
C GLU A 220 -30.69 1.82 -17.20
N GLY A 221 -29.95 1.62 -18.30
CA GLY A 221 -28.51 1.37 -18.24
C GLY A 221 -27.75 2.58 -17.71
N SER A 222 -26.68 2.34 -16.93
CA SER A 222 -25.78 3.40 -16.44
C SER A 222 -24.44 3.39 -17.18
N ALA A 223 -24.28 4.34 -18.11
CA ALA A 223 -23.00 4.53 -18.81
C ALA A 223 -21.84 4.86 -17.85
N VAL A 224 -22.13 5.46 -16.69
CA VAL A 224 -21.14 5.76 -15.66
C VAL A 224 -20.68 4.49 -14.97
N ALA A 225 -21.62 3.63 -14.57
CA ALA A 225 -21.30 2.34 -13.97
C ALA A 225 -20.51 1.46 -14.94
N GLU A 226 -20.95 1.33 -16.19
CA GLU A 226 -20.23 0.63 -17.25
C GLU A 226 -18.82 1.19 -17.43
N GLY A 227 -18.67 2.51 -17.48
CA GLY A 227 -17.38 3.17 -17.61
C GLY A 227 -16.40 2.89 -16.46
N ILE A 228 -16.89 2.81 -15.22
CA ILE A 228 -16.05 2.44 -14.05
C ILE A 228 -15.69 0.96 -14.10
N LEU A 229 -16.68 0.10 -14.37
CA LEU A 229 -16.50 -1.35 -14.42
C LEU A 229 -15.51 -1.76 -15.52
N ASP A 230 -15.64 -1.19 -16.72
CA ASP A 230 -14.75 -1.47 -17.86
C ASP A 230 -13.27 -1.22 -17.51
N ARG A 231 -12.98 -0.13 -16.79
CA ARG A 231 -11.62 0.22 -16.39
C ARG A 231 -11.01 -0.72 -15.34
N ILE A 232 -11.85 -1.34 -14.51
CA ILE A 232 -11.38 -2.15 -13.38
C ILE A 232 -11.40 -3.64 -13.70
N ILE A 233 -12.45 -4.13 -14.38
CA ILE A 233 -12.75 -5.57 -14.46
C ILE A 233 -11.86 -6.28 -15.45
N ASN A 234 -11.54 -5.67 -16.58
CA ASN A 234 -10.84 -6.34 -17.69
C ASN A 234 -9.41 -6.76 -17.36
N ASN A 235 -8.75 -6.05 -16.41
CA ASN A 235 -7.36 -6.29 -16.04
C ASN A 235 -7.21 -6.42 -14.51
N LYS A 236 -7.92 -7.38 -13.89
CA LYS A 236 -7.87 -7.54 -12.44
C LYS A 236 -7.48 -8.95 -11.97
N TYR A 237 -6.82 -9.00 -10.84
CA TYR A 237 -6.76 -10.18 -9.98
C TYR A 237 -7.89 -10.08 -8.94
N SER A 238 -8.60 -11.19 -8.72
CA SER A 238 -9.64 -11.26 -7.69
C SER A 238 -9.19 -12.22 -6.59
N ILE A 239 -9.26 -11.76 -5.34
CA ILE A 239 -8.99 -12.56 -4.15
C ILE A 239 -10.24 -12.52 -3.28
N GLU A 240 -10.83 -13.68 -3.07
CA GLU A 240 -11.92 -13.85 -2.11
C GLU A 240 -11.31 -14.18 -0.74
N VAL A 241 -11.54 -13.30 0.22
CA VAL A 241 -11.06 -13.45 1.60
C VAL A 241 -12.21 -13.98 2.43
N LYS A 242 -12.28 -15.28 2.55
CA LYS A 242 -13.27 -15.97 3.38
C LYS A 242 -12.84 -15.96 4.84
N GLY A 243 -13.64 -16.54 5.72
CA GLY A 243 -13.36 -16.72 7.14
C GLY A 243 -14.64 -16.76 7.97
N ARG A 244 -14.80 -17.82 8.75
CA ARG A 244 -15.95 -18.00 9.67
C ARG A 244 -15.84 -17.10 10.90
N ILE A 245 -14.60 -16.78 11.31
CA ILE A 245 -14.30 -15.97 12.48
C ILE A 245 -13.53 -14.73 12.00
N SER A 246 -13.95 -13.55 12.46
CA SER A 246 -13.22 -12.32 12.10
C SER A 246 -11.80 -12.35 12.68
N MET A 247 -10.81 -11.82 11.93
CA MET A 247 -9.42 -11.74 12.39
C MET A 247 -9.29 -10.96 13.70
N ARG A 248 -10.11 -9.92 13.90
CA ARG A 248 -10.16 -9.17 15.17
C ARG A 248 -10.54 -10.05 16.36
N LYS A 249 -11.47 -11.00 16.17
CA LYS A 249 -11.85 -11.96 17.23
C LYS A 249 -10.75 -13.00 17.44
N ARG A 250 -10.06 -13.46 16.39
CA ARG A 250 -8.93 -14.40 16.53
C ARG A 250 -7.80 -13.81 17.36
N HIS A 251 -7.46 -12.56 17.12
CA HIS A 251 -6.42 -11.87 17.91
C HIS A 251 -6.88 -11.53 19.34
N ALA A 252 -8.16 -11.24 19.56
CA ALA A 252 -8.66 -10.99 20.93
C ALA A 252 -8.62 -12.24 21.81
N PHE A 253 -8.86 -13.44 21.26
CA PHE A 253 -8.80 -14.69 22.02
C PHE A 253 -7.39 -15.15 22.37
N SER A 254 -6.36 -14.72 21.60
CA SER A 254 -4.96 -15.04 21.93
C SER A 254 -4.44 -14.24 23.16
N ASP A 255 -5.01 -13.09 23.46
CA ASP A 255 -4.61 -12.30 24.63
C ASP A 255 -5.18 -12.83 25.95
N GLU A 256 -6.33 -13.52 25.93
CA GLU A 256 -6.92 -14.10 27.13
C GLU A 256 -6.24 -15.43 27.56
N GLY A 257 -5.51 -16.09 26.65
CA GLY A 257 -4.82 -17.36 26.94
C GLY A 257 -3.51 -17.25 27.73
N ASN A 258 -2.93 -16.07 27.87
CA ASN A 258 -1.67 -15.85 28.61
C ASN A 258 -1.84 -15.31 30.04
N GLY A 259 -3.07 -15.24 30.54
CA GLY A 259 -3.38 -14.62 31.85
C GLY A 259 -3.66 -15.56 33.01
N VAL A 260 -3.48 -16.88 32.86
CA VAL A 260 -3.74 -17.82 33.98
C VAL A 260 -2.66 -18.89 34.01
N ASN A 261 -1.57 -18.60 34.73
CA ASN A 261 -0.82 -19.56 35.56
C ASN A 261 0.34 -18.82 36.25
N ASP A 262 0.04 -18.16 37.35
CA ASP A 262 0.99 -17.99 38.43
C ASP A 262 0.22 -17.79 39.74
N ASN A 263 -0.10 -18.91 40.39
CA ASN A 263 -0.34 -18.99 41.83
C ASN A 263 -0.50 -20.48 42.19
N GLY A 264 0.57 -21.04 42.74
CA GLY A 264 0.60 -22.37 43.37
C GLY A 264 1.96 -22.65 43.91
#